data_5db3c8f8b8b3c10f74517af16fb17b2f
#
_entry.id   5db3c8f8b8b3c10f74517af16fb17b2f
#
_cell.length_a   1.000
_cell.length_b   1.000
_cell.length_c   1.000
_cell.angle_alpha   90.00
_cell.angle_beta   90.00
_cell.angle_gamma   90.00
#
_symmetry.space_group_name_H-M   'P 1'
#
loop_
_entity.id
_entity.type
_entity.pdbx_description
1 polymer ?
#
loop_
_entity_poly.entity_id
_entity_poly.type
_entity_poly.pdbx_seq_one_letter_code
_entity_poly.pdbx_strand_id
1 'polypeptide(L)'
;MPVVSLTEAAALLPARGALLGLDLGTKTIGVAVSDPDRRLAAPVETIERKRFSDDAARLFTLAGERRVAGFVLGLPINMDGSEGPRAQATRAFARNLAKLTELPIALWDERLSTAAVERALIEADVSRNKRKAVIDQHAAAYILQGALDRLAR
;
A
#
# COMPACT_ATOMS: atom_id res chain seq x y z
N MET A 1 1.54 -15.65 7.14
CA MET A 1 0.60 -15.71 6.01
C MET A 1 1.35 -15.54 4.71
N PRO A 2 1.06 -16.28 3.68
CA PRO A 2 1.72 -16.07 2.39
C PRO A 2 1.27 -14.74 1.75
N VAL A 3 2.14 -14.21 0.90
CA VAL A 3 1.79 -13.09 0.05
C VAL A 3 0.92 -13.62 -1.09
N VAL A 4 -0.19 -12.94 -1.36
CA VAL A 4 -1.21 -13.43 -2.30
C VAL A 4 -1.59 -12.34 -3.32
N SER A 5 -2.29 -12.73 -4.36
CA SER A 5 -2.91 -11.78 -5.28
C SER A 5 -4.12 -11.13 -4.60
N LEU A 6 -4.60 -10.03 -5.17
CA LEU A 6 -5.78 -9.36 -4.63
C LEU A 6 -7.01 -10.28 -4.66
N THR A 7 -7.16 -11.06 -5.73
CA THR A 7 -8.29 -11.99 -5.86
C THR A 7 -8.24 -13.08 -4.78
N GLU A 8 -7.05 -13.61 -4.51
CA GLU A 8 -6.85 -14.59 -3.45
C GLU A 8 -7.10 -13.99 -2.06
N ALA A 9 -6.64 -12.75 -1.86
CA ALA A 9 -6.86 -12.03 -0.61
C ALA A 9 -8.35 -11.84 -0.32
N ALA A 10 -9.14 -11.56 -1.34
CA ALA A 10 -10.59 -11.38 -1.19
C ALA A 10 -11.26 -12.59 -0.50
N ALA A 11 -10.81 -13.79 -0.82
CA ALA A 11 -11.33 -15.00 -0.20
C ALA A 11 -10.91 -15.17 1.26
N LEU A 12 -9.82 -14.52 1.68
CA LEU A 12 -9.27 -14.60 3.02
C LEU A 12 -9.77 -13.50 3.95
N LEU A 13 -10.37 -12.45 3.39
CA LEU A 13 -10.81 -11.29 4.16
C LEU A 13 -12.16 -11.57 4.83
N PRO A 14 -12.38 -11.04 6.04
CA PRO A 14 -13.71 -11.09 6.65
C PRO A 14 -14.69 -10.22 5.86
N ALA A 15 -15.97 -10.39 6.13
CA ALA A 15 -17.02 -9.61 5.46
C ALA A 15 -16.84 -8.11 5.66
N ARG A 16 -16.26 -7.70 6.78
CA ARG A 16 -16.04 -6.30 7.13
C ARG A 16 -14.69 -6.14 7.81
N GLY A 17 -13.97 -5.09 7.46
CA GLY A 17 -12.67 -4.77 8.04
C GLY A 17 -11.88 -3.86 7.11
N ALA A 18 -11.16 -2.91 7.67
CA ALA A 18 -10.33 -1.98 6.90
C ALA A 18 -9.12 -2.67 6.28
N LEU A 19 -8.60 -2.08 5.21
CA LEU A 19 -7.33 -2.48 4.60
C LEU A 19 -6.34 -1.34 4.74
N LEU A 20 -5.07 -1.68 4.92
CA LEU A 20 -3.97 -0.72 4.96
C LEU A 20 -3.25 -0.78 3.62
N GLY A 21 -3.13 0.36 2.93
CA GLY A 21 -2.42 0.45 1.65
C GLY A 21 -1.03 1.03 1.85
N LEU A 22 -0.05 0.46 1.18
CA LEU A 22 1.36 0.87 1.30
C LEU A 22 1.95 1.18 -0.06
N ASP A 23 2.66 2.32 -0.13
CA ASP A 23 3.50 2.69 -1.26
C ASP A 23 4.95 2.71 -0.78
N LEU A 24 5.73 1.71 -1.22
CA LEU A 24 7.10 1.54 -0.78
C LEU A 24 8.07 2.33 -1.65
N GLY A 25 8.63 3.39 -1.11
CA GLY A 25 9.72 4.11 -1.72
C GLY A 25 11.07 3.64 -1.20
N THR A 26 12.15 4.23 -1.69
CA THR A 26 13.50 3.91 -1.21
C THR A 26 13.76 4.47 0.18
N LYS A 27 13.19 5.62 0.51
CA LYS A 27 13.41 6.33 1.78
C LYS A 27 12.18 6.44 2.66
N THR A 28 11.00 6.26 2.09
CA THR A 28 9.74 6.44 2.80
C THR A 28 8.75 5.36 2.44
N ILE A 29 7.75 5.18 3.31
CA ILE A 29 6.58 4.34 3.06
C ILE A 29 5.35 5.23 3.22
N GLY A 30 4.61 5.43 2.12
CA GLY A 30 3.32 6.08 2.19
C GLY A 30 2.26 5.11 2.70
N VAL A 31 1.40 5.57 3.58
CA VAL A 31 0.38 4.73 4.21
C VAL A 31 -1.00 5.34 4.04
N ALA A 32 -1.94 4.51 3.64
CA ALA A 32 -3.35 4.85 3.53
C ALA A 32 -4.20 3.78 4.20
N VAL A 33 -5.43 4.11 4.52
CA VAL A 33 -6.36 3.17 5.14
C VAL A 33 -7.73 3.27 4.49
N SER A 34 -8.44 2.16 4.41
CA SER A 34 -9.85 2.17 3.98
C SER A 34 -10.78 2.25 5.19
N ASP A 35 -12.05 2.59 4.92
CA ASP A 35 -13.13 2.35 5.87
C ASP A 35 -13.38 0.82 6.02
N PRO A 36 -14.08 0.39 7.07
CA PRO A 36 -14.35 -1.03 7.27
C PRO A 36 -15.14 -1.72 6.15
N ASP A 37 -15.96 -0.96 5.43
CA ASP A 37 -16.72 -1.48 4.29
C ASP A 37 -15.91 -1.48 3.00
N ARG A 38 -14.66 -1.02 3.06
CA ARG A 38 -13.71 -1.04 1.95
C ARG A 38 -14.20 -0.29 0.71
N ARG A 39 -14.76 0.89 0.91
CA ARG A 39 -15.27 1.73 -0.18
C ARG A 39 -14.33 2.86 -0.56
N LEU A 40 -13.76 3.54 0.44
CA LEU A 40 -12.91 4.72 0.22
C LEU A 40 -11.58 4.58 0.95
N ALA A 41 -10.52 5.01 0.28
CA ALA A 41 -9.18 5.08 0.85
C ALA A 41 -8.85 6.52 1.24
N ALA A 42 -8.17 6.69 2.37
CA ALA A 42 -7.70 7.98 2.85
C ALA A 42 -6.23 7.89 3.25
N PRO A 43 -5.43 8.93 2.99
CA PRO A 43 -4.04 8.95 3.44
C PRO A 43 -3.95 9.02 4.97
N VAL A 44 -2.94 8.36 5.52
CA VAL A 44 -2.71 8.29 6.97
C VAL A 44 -1.43 9.00 7.36
N GLU A 45 -0.29 8.52 6.86
CA GLU A 45 1.01 9.12 7.18
C GLU A 45 2.07 8.66 6.20
N THR A 46 3.23 9.31 6.25
CA THR A 46 4.44 8.89 5.55
C THR A 46 5.46 8.49 6.60
N ILE A 47 5.92 7.25 6.53
CA ILE A 47 6.94 6.71 7.44
C ILE A 47 8.30 6.94 6.82
N GLU A 48 9.23 7.56 7.55
CA GLU A 48 10.64 7.60 7.16
C GLU A 48 11.25 6.23 7.46
N ARG A 49 11.77 5.58 6.42
CA ARG A 49 12.30 4.23 6.56
C ARG A 49 13.57 4.20 7.42
N LYS A 50 13.57 3.27 8.34
CA LYS A 50 14.70 2.95 9.20
C LYS A 50 15.05 1.48 8.95
N ARG A 51 15.26 0.69 10.00
CA ARG A 51 15.39 -0.75 9.86
C ARG A 51 14.03 -1.37 9.61
N PHE A 52 14.00 -2.49 8.94
CA PHE A 52 12.74 -3.19 8.66
C PHE A 52 11.94 -3.45 9.95
N SER A 53 12.61 -3.84 11.04
CA SER A 53 11.92 -4.12 12.30
C SER A 53 11.19 -2.89 12.86
N ASP A 54 11.77 -1.71 12.72
CA ASP A 54 11.14 -0.45 13.17
C ASP A 54 9.95 -0.10 12.29
N ASP A 55 10.12 -0.24 10.97
CA ASP A 55 9.06 0.06 10.00
C ASP A 55 7.88 -0.90 10.18
N ALA A 56 8.16 -2.19 10.32
CA ALA A 56 7.12 -3.19 10.56
C ALA A 56 6.37 -2.93 11.87
N ALA A 57 7.09 -2.57 12.93
CA ALA A 57 6.46 -2.23 14.21
C ALA A 57 5.47 -1.07 14.09
N ARG A 58 5.86 -0.03 13.34
CA ARG A 58 4.96 1.10 13.10
C ARG A 58 3.73 0.69 12.31
N LEU A 59 3.91 -0.12 11.27
CA LEU A 59 2.80 -0.62 10.46
C LEU A 59 1.83 -1.45 11.29
N PHE A 60 2.32 -2.31 12.18
CA PHE A 60 1.46 -3.11 13.04
C PHE A 60 0.75 -2.27 14.09
N THR A 61 1.37 -1.21 14.59
CA THR A 61 0.71 -0.26 15.48
C THR A 61 -0.48 0.40 14.77
N LEU A 62 -0.26 0.88 13.54
CA LEU A 62 -1.33 1.48 12.74
C LEU A 62 -2.43 0.46 12.44
N ALA A 63 -2.05 -0.76 12.09
CA ALA A 63 -3.01 -1.82 11.78
C ALA A 63 -3.88 -2.15 13.01
N GLY A 64 -3.28 -2.21 14.19
CA GLY A 64 -4.00 -2.47 15.42
C GLY A 64 -4.96 -1.35 15.79
N GLU A 65 -4.50 -0.10 15.73
CA GLU A 65 -5.31 1.08 16.02
C GLU A 65 -6.54 1.18 15.12
N ARG A 66 -6.41 0.77 13.87
CA ARG A 66 -7.46 0.90 12.86
C ARG A 66 -8.19 -0.40 12.56
N ARG A 67 -7.91 -1.45 13.32
CA ARG A 67 -8.52 -2.78 13.17
C ARG A 67 -8.45 -3.28 11.72
N VAL A 68 -7.27 -3.23 11.16
CA VAL A 68 -7.01 -3.60 9.78
C VAL A 68 -7.09 -5.11 9.60
N ALA A 69 -7.78 -5.55 8.56
CA ALA A 69 -7.96 -6.96 8.24
C ALA A 69 -6.94 -7.50 7.23
N GLY A 70 -6.19 -6.62 6.57
CA GLY A 70 -5.19 -7.01 5.58
C GLY A 70 -4.42 -5.81 5.05
N PHE A 71 -3.38 -6.12 4.27
CA PHE A 71 -2.50 -5.13 3.67
C PHE A 71 -2.57 -5.21 2.15
N VAL A 72 -2.47 -4.06 1.50
CA VAL A 72 -2.30 -3.98 0.04
C VAL A 72 -1.02 -3.19 -0.23
N LEU A 73 -0.08 -3.80 -0.95
CA LEU A 73 1.15 -3.14 -1.36
C LEU A 73 1.11 -2.89 -2.87
N GLY A 74 1.39 -1.65 -3.26
CA GLY A 74 1.56 -1.32 -4.67
C GLY A 74 2.81 -1.98 -5.23
N LEU A 75 2.68 -2.69 -6.32
CA LEU A 75 3.80 -3.34 -7.00
C LEU A 75 4.18 -2.53 -8.24
N PRO A 76 5.36 -1.89 -8.25
CA PRO A 76 5.76 -1.02 -9.35
C PRO A 76 6.33 -1.84 -10.52
N ILE A 77 5.43 -2.33 -11.36
CA ILE A 77 5.78 -3.09 -12.55
C ILE A 77 6.06 -2.13 -13.71
N ASN A 78 7.09 -2.41 -14.52
CA ASN A 78 7.40 -1.61 -15.70
C ASN A 78 6.29 -1.74 -16.74
N MET A 79 6.19 -0.75 -17.63
CA MET A 79 5.10 -0.71 -18.63
C MET A 79 5.09 -1.92 -19.56
N ASP A 80 6.24 -2.54 -19.78
CA ASP A 80 6.34 -3.76 -20.58
C ASP A 80 6.01 -5.05 -19.82
N GLY A 81 5.64 -4.93 -18.55
CA GLY A 81 5.32 -6.07 -17.71
C GLY A 81 6.49 -6.65 -16.93
N SER A 82 7.71 -6.17 -17.19
CA SER A 82 8.88 -6.65 -16.46
C SER A 82 8.94 -6.06 -15.06
N GLU A 83 9.63 -6.76 -14.15
CA GLU A 83 9.84 -6.31 -12.78
C GLU A 83 11.30 -5.94 -12.57
N GLY A 84 11.51 -4.66 -12.31
CA GLY A 84 12.83 -4.13 -11.99
C GLY A 84 13.17 -4.24 -10.50
N PRO A 85 14.27 -3.60 -10.07
CA PRO A 85 14.73 -3.67 -8.67
C PRO A 85 13.67 -3.22 -7.65
N ARG A 86 12.89 -2.20 -7.96
CA ARG A 86 11.85 -1.70 -7.03
C ARG A 86 10.74 -2.72 -6.81
N ALA A 87 10.31 -3.41 -7.86
CA ALA A 87 9.30 -4.46 -7.74
C ALA A 87 9.83 -5.62 -6.90
N GLN A 88 11.08 -6.01 -7.14
CA GLN A 88 11.72 -7.08 -6.38
C GLN A 88 11.87 -6.70 -4.90
N ALA A 89 12.23 -5.45 -4.60
CA ALA A 89 12.33 -4.95 -3.23
C ALA A 89 10.96 -4.96 -2.53
N THR A 90 9.90 -4.59 -3.24
CA THR A 90 8.54 -4.64 -2.72
C THR A 90 8.13 -6.06 -2.40
N ARG A 91 8.42 -7.01 -3.27
CA ARG A 91 8.13 -8.42 -3.02
C ARG A 91 8.89 -8.95 -1.81
N ALA A 92 10.16 -8.57 -1.66
CA ALA A 92 10.96 -8.95 -0.49
C ALA A 92 10.39 -8.38 0.81
N PHE A 93 10.00 -7.12 0.79
CA PHE A 93 9.35 -6.48 1.94
C PHE A 93 8.07 -7.22 2.31
N ALA A 94 7.23 -7.54 1.33
CA ALA A 94 5.99 -8.28 1.56
C ALA A 94 6.25 -9.66 2.18
N ARG A 95 7.24 -10.39 1.69
CA ARG A 95 7.61 -11.70 2.24
C ARG A 95 8.07 -11.58 3.70
N ASN A 96 8.88 -10.56 4.00
CA ASN A 96 9.37 -10.35 5.35
C ASN A 96 8.24 -9.94 6.29
N LEU A 97 7.33 -9.09 5.81
CA LEU A 97 6.15 -8.69 6.59
C LEU A 97 5.25 -9.90 6.88
N ALA A 98 5.07 -10.76 5.88
CA ALA A 98 4.23 -11.95 6.01
C ALA A 98 4.70 -12.92 7.09
N LYS A 99 5.98 -12.90 7.42
CA LYS A 99 6.53 -13.73 8.50
C LYS A 99 6.10 -13.27 9.89
N LEU A 100 5.62 -12.02 10.00
CA LEU A 100 5.31 -11.38 11.26
C LEU A 100 3.81 -11.23 11.52
N THR A 101 2.96 -11.64 10.58
CA THR A 101 1.52 -11.45 10.71
C THR A 101 0.75 -12.60 10.05
N GLU A 102 -0.45 -12.86 10.58
CA GLU A 102 -1.41 -13.77 9.95
C GLU A 102 -2.37 -13.05 8.99
N LEU A 103 -2.31 -11.71 8.94
CA LEU A 103 -3.15 -10.94 8.04
C LEU A 103 -2.72 -11.14 6.59
N PRO A 104 -3.65 -11.26 5.65
CA PRO A 104 -3.30 -11.38 4.24
C PRO A 104 -2.58 -10.13 3.74
N ILE A 105 -1.60 -10.34 2.88
CA ILE A 105 -0.84 -9.29 2.23
C ILE A 105 -1.01 -9.47 0.73
N ALA A 106 -1.70 -8.53 0.09
CA ALA A 106 -1.95 -8.55 -1.34
C ALA A 106 -1.01 -7.61 -2.07
N LEU A 107 -0.55 -8.01 -3.24
CA LEU A 107 0.19 -7.14 -4.15
C LEU A 107 -0.78 -6.64 -5.21
N TRP A 108 -0.70 -5.34 -5.50
CA TRP A 108 -1.53 -4.67 -6.48
C TRP A 108 -0.66 -4.02 -7.56
N ASP A 109 -0.89 -4.39 -8.82
CA ASP A 109 -0.17 -3.81 -9.95
C ASP A 109 -0.54 -2.33 -10.09
N GLU A 110 0.42 -1.44 -9.80
CA GLU A 110 0.22 0.01 -9.85
C GLU A 110 -0.22 0.51 -11.23
N ARG A 111 0.10 -0.21 -12.30
CA ARG A 111 -0.32 0.18 -13.64
C ARG A 111 -1.84 0.17 -13.80
N LEU A 112 -2.55 -0.56 -12.93
CA LEU A 112 -4.00 -0.68 -12.97
C LEU A 112 -4.71 0.42 -12.18
N SER A 113 -3.94 1.38 -11.62
CA SER A 113 -4.49 2.52 -10.88
C SER A 113 -4.09 3.82 -11.55
N THR A 114 -4.69 4.93 -11.12
CA THR A 114 -4.33 6.27 -11.59
C THR A 114 -3.24 6.90 -10.73
N ALA A 115 -2.59 6.13 -9.86
CA ALA A 115 -1.60 6.62 -8.90
C ALA A 115 -0.49 7.45 -9.55
N ALA A 116 0.05 6.98 -10.68
CA ALA A 116 1.13 7.69 -11.37
C ALA A 116 0.66 9.05 -11.92
N VAL A 117 -0.55 9.12 -12.48
CA VAL A 117 -1.13 10.35 -13.02
C VAL A 117 -1.42 11.32 -11.89
N GLU A 118 -2.05 10.85 -10.84
CA GLU A 118 -2.39 11.69 -9.68
C GLU A 118 -1.15 12.20 -8.97
N ARG A 119 -0.09 11.38 -8.90
CA ARG A 119 1.20 11.80 -8.35
C ARG A 119 1.76 12.99 -9.12
N ALA A 120 1.70 12.94 -10.45
CA ALA A 120 2.17 14.05 -11.28
C ALA A 120 1.35 15.32 -11.07
N LEU A 121 0.03 15.20 -10.90
CA LEU A 121 -0.83 16.35 -10.62
C LEU A 121 -0.52 16.97 -9.25
N ILE A 122 -0.29 16.15 -8.24
CA ILE A 122 0.07 16.62 -6.91
C ILE A 122 1.42 17.35 -6.94
N GLU A 123 2.39 16.83 -7.68
CA GLU A 123 3.70 17.46 -7.83
C GLU A 123 3.63 18.87 -8.39
N ALA A 124 2.65 19.15 -9.25
CA ALA A 124 2.47 20.47 -9.83
C ALA A 124 1.97 21.51 -8.83
N ASP A 125 1.27 21.07 -7.77
CA ASP A 125 0.57 21.97 -6.85
C ASP A 125 1.19 22.07 -5.45
N VAL A 126 2.14 21.20 -5.10
CA VAL A 126 2.67 21.12 -3.73
C VAL A 126 4.08 21.71 -3.64
N SER A 127 4.37 22.45 -2.56
CA SER A 127 5.69 23.02 -2.33
C SER A 127 6.76 21.92 -2.23
N ARG A 128 7.99 22.26 -2.63
CA ARG A 128 9.09 21.31 -2.71
C ARG A 128 9.36 20.57 -1.38
N ASN A 129 9.28 21.30 -0.26
CA ASN A 129 9.60 20.71 1.05
C ASN A 129 8.58 19.70 1.56
N LYS A 130 7.31 19.88 1.18
CA LYS A 130 6.22 19.00 1.62
C LYS A 130 5.81 17.98 0.55
N ARG A 131 6.28 18.19 -0.66
CA ARG A 131 5.84 17.45 -1.84
C ARG A 131 5.97 15.94 -1.67
N LYS A 132 7.11 15.49 -1.20
CA LYS A 132 7.39 14.06 -1.12
C LYS A 132 6.46 13.34 -0.15
N ALA A 133 6.28 13.88 1.06
CA ALA A 133 5.41 13.28 2.06
C ALA A 133 3.96 13.22 1.59
N VAL A 134 3.47 14.31 1.00
CA VAL A 134 2.11 14.40 0.47
C VAL A 134 1.92 13.42 -0.68
N ILE A 135 2.88 13.35 -1.61
CA ILE A 135 2.83 12.45 -2.75
C ILE A 135 2.78 10.99 -2.30
N ASP A 136 3.63 10.61 -1.34
CA ASP A 136 3.71 9.23 -0.85
C ASP A 136 2.41 8.80 -0.18
N GLN A 137 1.82 9.64 0.65
CA GLN A 137 0.53 9.36 1.29
C GLN A 137 -0.59 9.25 0.27
N HIS A 138 -0.65 10.19 -0.66
CA HIS A 138 -1.68 10.19 -1.70
C HIS A 138 -1.50 9.05 -2.69
N ALA A 139 -0.25 8.71 -3.04
CA ALA A 139 0.03 7.55 -3.88
C ALA A 139 -0.48 6.26 -3.21
N ALA A 140 -0.25 6.10 -1.91
CA ALA A 140 -0.77 4.96 -1.16
C ALA A 140 -2.30 4.92 -1.19
N ALA A 141 -2.97 6.07 -1.08
CA ALA A 141 -4.43 6.15 -1.15
C ALA A 141 -4.95 5.76 -2.54
N TYR A 142 -4.29 6.19 -3.62
CA TYR A 142 -4.69 5.82 -4.98
C TYR A 142 -4.45 4.35 -5.27
N ILE A 143 -3.34 3.79 -4.78
CA ILE A 143 -3.06 2.36 -4.87
C ILE A 143 -4.18 1.58 -4.17
N LEU A 144 -4.48 1.96 -2.94
CA LEU A 144 -5.51 1.29 -2.16
C LEU A 144 -6.88 1.44 -2.81
N GLN A 145 -7.24 2.64 -3.28
CA GLN A 145 -8.52 2.86 -3.94
C GLN A 145 -8.68 1.98 -5.19
N GLY A 146 -7.63 1.86 -5.99
CA GLY A 146 -7.65 0.96 -7.15
C GLY A 146 -7.95 -0.48 -6.76
N ALA A 147 -7.33 -0.94 -5.69
CA ALA A 147 -7.57 -2.28 -5.16
C ALA A 147 -9.00 -2.43 -4.63
N LEU A 148 -9.51 -1.44 -3.89
CA LEU A 148 -10.88 -1.45 -3.39
C LEU A 148 -11.91 -1.52 -4.52
N ASP A 149 -11.71 -0.73 -5.57
CA ASP A 149 -12.60 -0.70 -6.73
C ASP A 149 -12.62 -2.06 -7.42
N ARG A 150 -11.47 -2.73 -7.49
CA ARG A 150 -11.37 -4.07 -8.07
C ARG A 150 -12.09 -5.11 -7.21
N LEU A 151 -11.97 -5.00 -5.88
CA LEU A 151 -12.63 -5.91 -4.94
C LEU A 151 -14.17 -5.77 -4.97
N ALA A 152 -14.67 -4.59 -5.32
CA ALA A 152 -16.10 -4.32 -5.39
C ALA A 152 -16.80 -4.93 -6.63
N ARG A 153 -16.02 -5.41 -7.59
CA ARG A 153 -16.56 -5.98 -8.83
C ARG A 153 -16.91 -7.46 -8.71
#